data_2f2de8656ff0f01028432258e90f405b
#
_entry.id   2f2de8656ff0f01028432258e90f405b
#
_cell.length_a   1.000
_cell.length_b   1.000
_cell.length_c   1.000
_cell.angle_alpha   90.00
_cell.angle_beta   90.00
_cell.angle_gamma   90.00
#
_symmetry.space_group_name_H-M   'P 1'
#
loop_
_entity.id
_entity.type
_entity.pdbx_description
1 polymer ?
#
loop_
_entity_poly.entity_id
_entity_poly.type
_entity_poly.pdbx_seq_one_letter_code
_entity_poly.pdbx_strand_id
1 'polypeptide(L)'
;EGDDPSMTQPLMYRLIDSLDSTRGVYTAALVGRGDITPAEAHEIAESYQGELERVFTEAHVQITGSEENSRGSGDTDASGTDTSAQDLSDPTKVGVPLSSLEIPHSQQAGSGMMLGWTSAVPRDVVERIGDAQVAWPGSFTVHPKLQTMLAKRREATREGGIDWGLGELIALGSLLMEGVPIRIAGEDARRATFAQRHAVLHDHASGQEWTPLSFLTPDQAPLEIYDSLLSEYA
;
A
#
# COMPACT_ATOMS: atom_id res chain seq x y z
N GLU A 1 -8.14 3.70 -0.91
CA GLU A 1 -7.66 3.27 -2.23
C GLU A 1 -6.26 3.81 -2.48
N GLY A 2 -5.24 3.11 -2.00
CA GLY A 2 -3.84 3.50 -2.19
C GLY A 2 -3.14 2.79 -3.33
N ASP A 3 -3.89 2.01 -4.14
CA ASP A 3 -3.32 1.25 -5.23
C ASP A 3 -3.08 2.13 -6.46
N ASP A 4 -1.87 1.99 -7.00
CA ASP A 4 -1.48 2.66 -8.24
C ASP A 4 -0.93 1.59 -9.19
N PRO A 5 -1.74 1.12 -10.15
CA PRO A 5 -1.33 0.04 -11.05
C PRO A 5 -0.11 0.35 -11.90
N SER A 6 0.28 1.61 -12.04
CA SER A 6 1.53 1.99 -12.71
C SER A 6 2.79 1.50 -11.97
N MET A 7 2.67 1.14 -10.70
CA MET A 7 3.77 0.55 -9.92
C MET A 7 4.10 -0.88 -10.35
N THR A 8 3.11 -1.64 -10.82
CA THR A 8 3.26 -3.05 -11.22
C THR A 8 3.21 -3.25 -12.73
N GLN A 9 2.58 -2.34 -13.46
CA GLN A 9 2.38 -2.43 -14.90
C GLN A 9 2.74 -1.10 -15.60
N PRO A 10 3.97 -0.62 -15.44
CA PRO A 10 4.38 0.71 -15.90
C PRO A 10 4.28 0.89 -17.42
N LEU A 11 4.58 -0.14 -18.20
CA LEU A 11 4.53 -0.07 -19.65
C LEU A 11 3.10 0.03 -20.17
N MET A 12 2.18 -0.74 -19.60
CA MET A 12 0.77 -0.70 -19.97
C MET A 12 0.16 0.66 -19.63
N TYR A 13 0.43 1.19 -18.44
CA TYR A 13 -0.09 2.50 -18.05
C TYR A 13 0.48 3.64 -18.87
N ARG A 14 1.73 3.55 -19.31
CA ARG A 14 2.29 4.51 -20.28
C ARG A 14 1.52 4.52 -21.60
N LEU A 15 1.08 3.36 -22.09
CA LEU A 15 0.22 3.28 -23.27
C LEU A 15 -1.16 3.86 -23.00
N ILE A 16 -1.77 3.53 -21.85
CA ILE A 16 -3.08 4.07 -21.45
C ILE A 16 -3.03 5.59 -21.35
N ASP A 17 -2.01 6.14 -20.71
CA ASP A 17 -1.82 7.59 -20.54
C ASP A 17 -1.61 8.32 -21.88
N SER A 18 -1.15 7.61 -22.92
CA SER A 18 -1.01 8.17 -24.27
C SER A 18 -2.31 8.21 -25.07
N LEU A 19 -3.37 7.55 -24.59
CA LEU A 19 -4.66 7.53 -25.27
C LEU A 19 -5.49 8.78 -24.91
N ASP A 20 -6.19 9.29 -25.93
CA ASP A 20 -7.18 10.33 -25.69
C ASP A 20 -8.29 9.83 -24.78
N SER A 21 -8.73 10.68 -23.86
CA SER A 21 -9.87 10.37 -23.00
C SER A 21 -11.15 10.16 -23.84
N THR A 22 -12.07 9.32 -23.34
CA THR A 22 -13.38 9.13 -23.98
C THR A 22 -14.08 10.47 -24.25
N ARG A 23 -13.96 11.42 -23.32
CA ARG A 23 -14.48 12.79 -23.50
C ARG A 23 -13.81 13.46 -24.69
N GLY A 24 -12.47 13.39 -24.81
CA GLY A 24 -11.72 13.99 -25.91
C GLY A 24 -12.15 13.43 -27.27
N VAL A 25 -12.23 12.10 -27.37
CA VAL A 25 -12.65 11.40 -28.60
C VAL A 25 -14.09 11.79 -28.98
N TYR A 26 -15.01 11.82 -28.02
CA TYR A 26 -16.40 12.17 -28.26
C TYR A 26 -16.56 13.64 -28.66
N THR A 27 -15.87 14.54 -27.95
CA THR A 27 -15.86 15.97 -28.29
C THR A 27 -15.34 16.21 -29.71
N ALA A 28 -14.23 15.56 -30.10
CA ALA A 28 -13.70 15.65 -31.44
C ALA A 28 -14.69 15.16 -32.51
N ALA A 29 -15.43 14.08 -32.22
CA ALA A 29 -16.47 13.57 -33.11
C ALA A 29 -17.65 14.55 -33.25
N LEU A 30 -18.10 15.20 -32.18
CA LEU A 30 -19.17 16.20 -32.22
C LEU A 30 -18.75 17.45 -33.01
N VAL A 31 -17.55 17.95 -32.75
CA VAL A 31 -16.98 19.08 -33.50
C VAL A 31 -16.80 18.75 -34.99
N GLY A 32 -16.27 17.53 -35.27
CA GLY A 32 -16.08 17.08 -36.65
C GLY A 32 -17.37 16.94 -37.47
N ARG A 33 -18.51 16.68 -36.82
CA ARG A 33 -19.84 16.65 -37.45
C ARG A 33 -20.51 18.03 -37.51
N GLY A 34 -19.96 19.01 -36.84
CA GLY A 34 -20.53 20.35 -36.74
C GLY A 34 -21.70 20.46 -35.75
N ASP A 35 -21.85 19.48 -34.86
CA ASP A 35 -22.92 19.49 -33.81
C ASP A 35 -22.66 20.57 -32.74
N ILE A 36 -21.39 20.81 -32.42
CA ILE A 36 -20.91 21.85 -31.51
C ILE A 36 -19.62 22.48 -32.03
N THR A 37 -19.32 23.67 -31.58
CA THR A 37 -18.04 24.34 -31.83
C THR A 37 -16.99 23.97 -30.79
N PRO A 38 -15.69 24.11 -31.05
CA PRO A 38 -14.64 23.93 -30.03
C PRO A 38 -14.83 24.86 -28.83
N ALA A 39 -15.33 26.09 -29.02
CA ALA A 39 -15.58 27.04 -27.95
C ALA A 39 -16.70 26.58 -27.02
N GLU A 40 -17.82 26.12 -27.58
CA GLU A 40 -18.92 25.53 -26.79
C GLU A 40 -18.48 24.29 -26.00
N ALA A 41 -17.66 23.42 -26.59
CA ALA A 41 -17.13 22.26 -25.89
C ALA A 41 -16.23 22.64 -24.70
N HIS A 42 -15.45 23.69 -24.83
CA HIS A 42 -14.62 24.23 -23.76
C HIS A 42 -15.47 24.87 -22.65
N GLU A 43 -16.43 25.72 -23.00
CA GLU A 43 -17.37 26.36 -22.05
C GLU A 43 -18.14 25.34 -21.21
N ILE A 44 -18.64 24.27 -21.85
CA ILE A 44 -19.33 23.17 -21.15
C ILE A 44 -18.38 22.50 -20.14
N ALA A 45 -17.14 22.23 -20.53
CA ALA A 45 -16.16 21.58 -19.67
C ALA A 45 -15.79 22.47 -18.46
N GLU A 46 -15.55 23.77 -18.68
CA GLU A 46 -15.25 24.73 -17.62
C GLU A 46 -16.43 24.93 -16.66
N SER A 47 -17.65 25.03 -17.22
CA SER A 47 -18.88 25.15 -16.40
C SER A 47 -19.05 23.94 -15.48
N TYR A 48 -18.86 22.72 -15.99
CA TYR A 48 -18.95 21.51 -15.18
C TYR A 48 -17.85 21.41 -14.13
N GLN A 49 -16.62 21.77 -14.49
CA GLN A 49 -15.51 21.80 -13.53
C GLN A 49 -15.77 22.81 -12.41
N GLY A 50 -16.24 24.00 -12.74
CA GLY A 50 -16.60 25.02 -11.74
C GLY A 50 -17.70 24.56 -10.79
N GLU A 51 -18.69 23.81 -11.29
CA GLU A 51 -19.74 23.24 -10.45
C GLU A 51 -19.20 22.17 -9.49
N LEU A 52 -18.29 21.28 -9.97
CA LEU A 52 -17.65 20.31 -9.10
C LEU A 52 -16.81 20.96 -8.01
N GLU A 53 -16.03 21.98 -8.34
CA GLU A 53 -15.21 22.72 -7.37
C GLU A 53 -16.06 23.44 -6.33
N ARG A 54 -17.21 24.01 -6.75
CA ARG A 54 -18.15 24.63 -5.84
C ARG A 54 -18.70 23.62 -4.84
N VAL A 55 -19.21 22.47 -5.32
CA VAL A 55 -19.76 21.41 -4.47
C VAL A 55 -18.70 20.84 -3.53
N PHE A 56 -17.50 20.64 -4.04
CA PHE A 56 -16.38 20.16 -3.22
C PHE A 56 -16.03 21.13 -2.09
N THR A 57 -15.99 22.43 -2.39
CA THR A 57 -15.71 23.47 -1.39
C THR A 57 -16.81 23.55 -0.35
N GLU A 58 -18.09 23.50 -0.76
CA GLU A 58 -19.23 23.51 0.16
C GLU A 58 -19.21 22.29 1.09
N ALA A 59 -18.91 21.09 0.56
CA ALA A 59 -18.81 19.88 1.35
C ALA A 59 -17.65 19.95 2.39
N HIS A 60 -16.51 20.51 2.00
CA HIS A 60 -15.36 20.69 2.91
C HIS A 60 -15.67 21.70 4.03
N VAL A 61 -16.35 22.80 3.71
CA VAL A 61 -16.76 23.80 4.72
C VAL A 61 -17.74 23.20 5.73
N GLN A 62 -18.66 22.33 5.30
CA GLN A 62 -19.58 21.65 6.20
C GLN A 62 -18.86 20.67 7.15
N ILE A 63 -17.85 19.96 6.67
CA ILE A 63 -17.06 19.03 7.48
C ILE A 63 -16.24 19.79 8.53
N THR A 64 -15.51 20.84 8.13
CA THR A 64 -14.69 21.64 9.05
C THR A 64 -15.52 22.46 10.02
N GLY A 65 -16.67 23.00 9.61
CA GLY A 65 -17.60 23.73 10.48
C GLY A 65 -18.30 22.86 11.53
N SER A 66 -18.49 21.57 11.27
CA SER A 66 -18.99 20.63 12.27
C SER A 66 -17.96 20.23 13.32
N GLU A 67 -16.68 20.24 12.99
CA GLU A 67 -15.58 19.97 13.95
C GLU A 67 -15.34 21.13 14.94
N GLU A 68 -15.48 22.38 14.50
CA GLU A 68 -15.36 23.54 15.39
C GLU A 68 -16.52 23.65 16.39
N ASN A 69 -17.75 23.25 15.98
CA ASN A 69 -18.91 23.31 16.86
C ASN A 69 -18.93 22.19 17.92
N SER A 70 -18.15 21.12 17.73
CA SER A 70 -18.01 20.03 18.70
C SER A 70 -17.04 20.35 19.83
N ARG A 71 -16.22 21.40 19.71
CA ARG A 71 -15.22 21.80 20.71
C ARG A 71 -15.70 22.86 21.70
N GLY A 72 -16.91 23.34 21.57
CA GLY A 72 -17.45 24.48 22.30
C GLY A 72 -18.45 24.18 23.43
N SER A 73 -18.69 22.97 23.85
CA SER A 73 -19.60 22.66 24.95
C SER A 73 -18.93 21.72 25.97
N GLY A 74 -18.33 22.32 26.99
CA GLY A 74 -17.80 21.60 28.13
C GLY A 74 -18.87 21.27 29.16
N ASP A 75 -18.57 20.23 29.94
CA ASP A 75 -19.18 19.76 31.20
C ASP A 75 -20.57 19.15 31.17
N THR A 76 -20.64 17.84 31.35
CA THR A 76 -21.16 17.15 32.53
C THR A 76 -21.21 15.64 32.34
N ASP A 77 -20.90 14.92 33.43
CA ASP A 77 -20.93 13.49 33.64
C ASP A 77 -22.06 12.71 32.97
N ALA A 78 -21.71 11.59 32.32
CA ALA A 78 -22.44 10.33 32.45
C ALA A 78 -21.72 9.18 31.72
N SER A 79 -21.51 8.08 32.40
CA SER A 79 -21.10 6.77 31.93
C SER A 79 -21.96 6.31 30.74
N GLY A 80 -21.34 6.12 29.58
CA GLY A 80 -21.97 5.51 28.43
C GLY A 80 -20.89 5.10 27.43
N THR A 81 -20.75 3.79 27.25
CA THR A 81 -19.91 3.20 26.19
C THR A 81 -20.43 3.64 24.83
N ASP A 82 -19.83 4.66 24.28
CA ASP A 82 -20.11 5.08 22.90
C ASP A 82 -18.88 4.78 22.03
N THR A 83 -19.08 3.83 21.13
CA THR A 83 -18.13 3.47 20.08
C THR A 83 -18.18 4.56 18.99
N SER A 84 -17.58 5.71 19.29
CA SER A 84 -17.48 6.79 18.30
C SER A 84 -16.44 6.42 17.24
N ALA A 85 -16.84 6.63 15.99
CA ALA A 85 -16.06 6.45 14.79
C ALA A 85 -14.63 7.01 14.95
N GLN A 86 -13.65 6.12 14.87
CA GLN A 86 -12.25 6.49 14.87
C GLN A 86 -11.94 7.23 13.57
N ASP A 87 -11.28 8.36 13.72
CA ASP A 87 -10.71 9.14 12.62
C ASP A 87 -9.71 8.28 11.82
N LEU A 88 -10.15 7.80 10.66
CA LEU A 88 -9.37 6.98 9.74
C LEU A 88 -8.46 7.81 8.82
N SER A 89 -8.36 9.12 9.04
CA SER A 89 -7.59 10.01 8.18
C SER A 89 -6.07 10.06 8.48
N ASP A 90 -5.64 9.53 9.64
CA ASP A 90 -4.23 9.47 10.01
C ASP A 90 -3.75 8.02 10.13
N PRO A 91 -3.04 7.48 9.12
CA PRO A 91 -2.55 6.10 9.16
C PRO A 91 -1.51 5.85 10.26
N THR A 92 -1.03 6.88 10.95
CA THR A 92 -0.09 6.74 12.07
C THR A 92 -0.78 6.50 13.41
N LYS A 93 -2.11 6.70 13.49
CA LYS A 93 -2.90 6.53 14.71
C LYS A 93 -3.60 5.17 14.86
N VAL A 94 -3.50 4.29 13.86
CA VAL A 94 -4.07 2.93 13.90
C VAL A 94 -3.11 1.91 14.54
N GLY A 95 -2.17 2.35 15.32
CA GLY A 95 -1.32 1.49 16.14
C GLY A 95 -1.94 1.30 17.52
N VAL A 96 -2.74 0.25 17.73
CA VAL A 96 -2.98 -0.25 19.09
C VAL A 96 -1.63 -0.66 19.66
N PRO A 97 -1.14 -0.04 20.74
CA PRO A 97 0.13 -0.46 21.33
C PRO A 97 0.04 -1.95 21.66
N LEU A 98 1.02 -2.73 21.22
CA LEU A 98 1.09 -4.18 21.49
C LEU A 98 0.94 -4.52 22.98
N SER A 99 1.24 -3.57 23.87
CA SER A 99 1.03 -3.66 25.32
C SER A 99 -0.44 -3.64 25.75
N SER A 100 -1.38 -3.26 24.88
CA SER A 100 -2.83 -3.26 25.19
C SER A 100 -3.58 -4.42 24.54
N LEU A 101 -2.91 -5.27 23.76
CA LEU A 101 -3.44 -6.55 23.33
C LEU A 101 -3.28 -7.54 24.49
N GLU A 102 -4.26 -7.57 25.39
CA GLU A 102 -4.46 -8.75 26.23
C GLU A 102 -4.84 -9.90 25.30
N ILE A 103 -3.82 -10.64 24.85
CA ILE A 103 -4.03 -11.95 24.22
C ILE A 103 -4.66 -12.80 25.32
N PRO A 104 -5.92 -13.27 25.15
CA PRO A 104 -6.52 -14.12 26.15
C PRO A 104 -5.61 -15.35 26.32
N HIS A 105 -5.02 -15.51 27.47
CA HIS A 105 -4.25 -16.71 27.84
C HIS A 105 -5.13 -17.96 27.96
N SER A 106 -6.36 -17.91 27.51
CA SER A 106 -7.30 -19.01 27.50
C SER A 106 -7.26 -19.74 26.18
N GLN A 107 -6.22 -20.44 25.94
CA GLN A 107 -6.26 -21.78 25.37
C GLN A 107 -4.85 -22.34 25.40
N GLN A 108 -4.45 -22.75 26.59
CA GLN A 108 -3.52 -23.85 26.72
C GLN A 108 -4.20 -25.09 26.12
N ALA A 109 -4.25 -25.14 24.80
CA ALA A 109 -4.45 -26.38 24.09
C ALA A 109 -3.20 -27.21 24.35
N GLY A 110 -3.31 -28.18 25.26
CA GLY A 110 -2.35 -29.24 25.42
C GLY A 110 -0.93 -28.78 25.73
N SER A 111 -0.54 -28.91 26.97
CA SER A 111 0.83 -28.83 27.44
C SER A 111 1.73 -29.90 26.81
N GLY A 112 1.95 -29.75 25.50
CA GLY A 112 2.87 -30.52 24.70
C GLY A 112 3.97 -29.58 24.19
N MET A 113 4.98 -29.37 25.07
CA MET A 113 6.34 -29.04 24.65
C MET A 113 6.53 -27.91 23.61
N MET A 114 6.14 -26.66 23.99
CA MET A 114 6.73 -25.45 23.41
C MET A 114 7.81 -24.90 24.36
N LEU A 115 8.64 -25.79 24.89
CA LEU A 115 9.77 -25.42 25.74
C LEU A 115 10.92 -24.95 24.83
N GLY A 116 11.16 -23.64 24.79
CA GLY A 116 12.44 -23.10 24.36
C GLY A 116 12.56 -22.67 22.90
N TRP A 117 11.49 -22.60 22.14
CA TRP A 117 11.55 -22.03 20.77
C TRP A 117 11.43 -20.51 20.85
N THR A 118 12.49 -19.83 20.43
CA THR A 118 12.42 -18.39 20.19
C THR A 118 12.18 -18.15 18.72
N SER A 119 11.14 -17.37 18.40
CA SER A 119 10.86 -16.89 17.04
C SER A 119 11.47 -15.50 16.79
N ALA A 120 12.25 -15.00 17.74
CA ALA A 120 12.89 -13.70 17.59
C ALA A 120 13.96 -13.75 16.51
N VAL A 121 13.84 -12.81 15.55
CA VAL A 121 14.85 -12.64 14.48
C VAL A 121 15.95 -11.70 15.00
N PRO A 122 17.24 -12.03 14.80
CA PRO A 122 18.34 -11.15 15.18
C PRO A 122 18.24 -9.78 14.50
N ARG A 123 18.62 -8.73 15.21
CA ARG A 123 18.49 -7.35 14.73
C ARG A 123 19.24 -7.08 13.43
N ASP A 124 20.44 -7.62 13.29
CA ASP A 124 21.26 -7.51 12.08
C ASP A 124 20.60 -8.17 10.86
N VAL A 125 19.84 -9.25 11.06
CA VAL A 125 19.03 -9.88 10.01
C VAL A 125 17.88 -8.98 9.60
N VAL A 126 17.16 -8.39 10.56
CA VAL A 126 16.07 -7.44 10.31
C VAL A 126 16.58 -6.23 9.51
N GLU A 127 17.70 -5.64 9.94
CA GLU A 127 18.32 -4.48 9.27
C GLU A 127 18.79 -4.83 7.86
N ARG A 128 19.36 -6.02 7.66
CA ARG A 128 19.79 -6.53 6.34
C ARG A 128 18.60 -6.64 5.38
N ILE A 129 17.48 -7.19 5.85
CA ILE A 129 16.27 -7.30 5.06
C ILE A 129 15.73 -5.90 4.70
N GLY A 130 15.77 -4.96 5.64
CA GLY A 130 15.42 -3.56 5.40
C GLY A 130 16.32 -2.88 4.36
N ASP A 131 17.62 -3.12 4.42
CA ASP A 131 18.57 -2.57 3.44
C ASP A 131 18.35 -3.16 2.04
N ALA A 132 18.00 -4.44 1.95
CA ALA A 132 17.69 -5.07 0.67
C ALA A 132 16.47 -4.44 -0.02
N GLN A 133 15.49 -3.92 0.75
CA GLN A 133 14.31 -3.27 0.18
C GLN A 133 14.64 -2.03 -0.66
N VAL A 134 15.80 -1.41 -0.46
CA VAL A 134 16.26 -0.21 -1.18
C VAL A 134 17.51 -0.47 -2.02
N ALA A 135 17.94 -1.73 -2.13
CA ALA A 135 19.10 -2.14 -2.90
C ALA A 135 18.69 -2.72 -4.25
N TRP A 136 18.62 -1.89 -5.26
CA TRP A 136 18.38 -2.28 -6.66
C TRP A 136 19.53 -1.82 -7.56
N PRO A 137 19.69 -2.40 -8.77
CA PRO A 137 20.73 -1.98 -9.72
C PRO A 137 20.60 -0.51 -10.09
N GLY A 138 21.73 0.18 -10.32
CA GLY A 138 21.74 1.61 -10.66
C GLY A 138 21.00 1.96 -11.96
N SER A 139 20.76 0.99 -12.85
CA SER A 139 19.97 1.13 -14.07
C SER A 139 18.47 0.93 -13.85
N PHE A 140 18.06 0.52 -12.64
CA PHE A 140 16.67 0.20 -12.30
C PHE A 140 15.94 1.41 -11.73
N THR A 141 14.84 1.80 -12.33
CA THR A 141 14.05 2.98 -11.94
C THR A 141 12.81 2.55 -11.19
N VAL A 142 12.84 2.65 -9.86
CA VAL A 142 11.67 2.37 -9.01
C VAL A 142 10.66 3.51 -9.10
N HIS A 143 9.38 3.19 -9.09
CA HIS A 143 8.30 4.18 -9.07
C HIS A 143 8.44 5.12 -7.86
N PRO A 144 8.30 6.47 -8.00
CA PRO A 144 8.58 7.44 -6.92
C PRO A 144 7.82 7.18 -5.61
N LYS A 145 6.54 6.81 -5.68
CA LYS A 145 5.75 6.47 -4.49
C LYS A 145 6.31 5.24 -3.76
N LEU A 146 6.74 4.21 -4.52
CA LEU A 146 7.38 3.02 -3.94
C LEU A 146 8.72 3.35 -3.29
N GLN A 147 9.54 4.20 -3.89
CA GLN A 147 10.81 4.62 -3.29
C GLN A 147 10.60 5.20 -1.89
N THR A 148 9.59 6.07 -1.73
CA THR A 148 9.25 6.67 -0.43
C THR A 148 8.81 5.61 0.58
N MET A 149 7.97 4.66 0.16
CA MET A 149 7.49 3.58 1.03
C MET A 149 8.63 2.65 1.46
N LEU A 150 9.48 2.23 0.52
CA LEU A 150 10.61 1.34 0.78
C LEU A 150 11.66 2.00 1.68
N ALA A 151 11.91 3.31 1.52
CA ALA A 151 12.79 4.08 2.40
C ALA A 151 12.26 4.10 3.85
N LYS A 152 10.96 4.33 4.05
CA LYS A 152 10.30 4.26 5.37
C LYS A 152 10.40 2.85 5.99
N ARG A 153 10.25 1.80 5.21
CA ARG A 153 10.44 0.42 5.67
C ARG A 153 11.85 0.16 6.17
N ARG A 154 12.85 0.61 5.40
CA ARG A 154 14.24 0.53 5.83
C ARG A 154 14.47 1.24 7.16
N GLU A 155 13.92 2.43 7.36
CA GLU A 155 14.01 3.18 8.60
C GLU A 155 13.31 2.43 9.76
N ALA A 156 12.10 1.90 9.52
CA ALA A 156 11.35 1.14 10.51
C ALA A 156 12.09 -0.11 11.03
N THR A 157 12.96 -0.74 10.24
CA THR A 157 13.80 -1.85 10.71
C THR A 157 14.83 -1.43 11.77
N ARG A 158 15.13 -0.13 11.90
CA ARG A 158 16.09 0.43 12.85
C ARG A 158 15.42 1.11 14.04
N GLU A 159 14.35 1.84 13.78
CA GLU A 159 13.69 2.72 14.74
C GLU A 159 12.43 2.11 15.34
N GLY A 160 11.89 1.08 14.71
CA GLY A 160 10.61 0.47 15.08
C GLY A 160 9.47 0.97 14.21
N GLY A 161 8.23 0.53 14.51
CA GLY A 161 7.05 0.84 13.69
C GLY A 161 6.90 -0.08 12.48
N ILE A 162 7.31 -1.35 12.62
CA ILE A 162 7.18 -2.38 11.59
C ILE A 162 5.70 -2.67 11.36
N ASP A 163 5.21 -2.39 10.17
CA ASP A 163 3.86 -2.73 9.73
C ASP A 163 3.74 -4.22 9.33
N TRP A 164 2.52 -4.68 9.08
CA TRP A 164 2.26 -6.06 8.68
C TRP A 164 2.98 -6.47 7.40
N GLY A 165 3.03 -5.59 6.40
CA GLY A 165 3.69 -5.86 5.12
C GLY A 165 5.19 -6.03 5.28
N LEU A 166 5.83 -5.18 6.08
CA LEU A 166 7.25 -5.32 6.40
C LEU A 166 7.51 -6.52 7.31
N GLY A 167 6.65 -6.78 8.29
CA GLY A 167 6.74 -7.94 9.18
C GLY A 167 6.72 -9.26 8.40
N GLU A 168 5.84 -9.37 7.39
CA GLU A 168 5.80 -10.50 6.48
C GLU A 168 7.12 -10.66 5.70
N LEU A 169 7.64 -9.58 5.13
CA LEU A 169 8.90 -9.62 4.39
C LEU A 169 10.10 -9.97 5.28
N ILE A 170 10.10 -9.55 6.55
CA ILE A 170 11.13 -9.93 7.53
C ILE A 170 11.03 -11.43 7.83
N ALA A 171 9.83 -11.97 8.03
CA ALA A 171 9.64 -13.40 8.26
C ALA A 171 10.10 -14.24 7.04
N LEU A 172 9.71 -13.85 5.83
CA LEU A 172 10.15 -14.52 4.61
C LEU A 172 11.66 -14.43 4.45
N GLY A 173 12.24 -13.23 4.60
CA GLY A 173 13.68 -13.02 4.45
C GLY A 173 14.51 -13.80 5.47
N SER A 174 14.09 -13.88 6.73
CA SER A 174 14.79 -14.67 7.76
C SER A 174 14.79 -16.16 7.43
N LEU A 175 13.65 -16.71 6.99
CA LEU A 175 13.57 -18.11 6.59
C LEU A 175 14.45 -18.43 5.37
N LEU A 176 14.49 -17.54 4.38
CA LEU A 176 15.39 -17.70 3.23
C LEU A 176 16.86 -17.76 3.65
N MET A 177 17.27 -16.88 4.57
CA MET A 177 18.64 -16.87 5.11
C MET A 177 18.96 -18.11 5.97
N GLU A 178 17.94 -18.74 6.58
CA GLU A 178 18.05 -20.01 7.28
C GLU A 178 18.08 -21.23 6.35
N GLY A 179 17.98 -21.02 5.03
CA GLY A 179 18.00 -22.10 4.04
C GLY A 179 16.66 -22.73 3.75
N VAL A 180 15.55 -22.10 4.15
CA VAL A 180 14.19 -22.58 3.87
C VAL A 180 13.68 -22.00 2.55
N PRO A 181 13.44 -22.84 1.52
CA PRO A 181 12.90 -22.35 0.26
C PRO A 181 11.43 -21.92 0.42
N ILE A 182 11.08 -20.83 -0.25
CA ILE A 182 9.73 -20.26 -0.16
C ILE A 182 9.12 -20.16 -1.54
N ARG A 183 7.86 -20.58 -1.66
CA ARG A 183 7.05 -20.39 -2.85
C ARG A 183 5.72 -19.76 -2.47
N ILE A 184 5.39 -18.64 -3.13
CA ILE A 184 4.12 -17.93 -2.97
C ILE A 184 3.48 -17.85 -4.37
N ALA A 185 2.25 -18.31 -4.48
CA ALA A 185 1.46 -18.20 -5.71
C ALA A 185 0.00 -17.90 -5.36
N GLY A 186 -0.65 -17.09 -6.15
CA GLY A 186 -2.04 -16.65 -5.96
C GLY A 186 -2.29 -15.35 -6.70
N GLU A 187 -3.51 -14.83 -6.61
CA GLU A 187 -3.84 -13.52 -7.17
C GLU A 187 -3.04 -12.43 -6.43
N ASP A 188 -2.42 -11.53 -7.20
CA ASP A 188 -1.62 -10.42 -6.65
C ASP A 188 -0.50 -10.86 -5.68
N ALA A 189 0.03 -12.08 -5.77
CA ALA A 189 1.03 -12.60 -4.83
C ALA A 189 2.27 -11.69 -4.73
N ARG A 190 2.69 -11.08 -5.83
CA ARG A 190 3.89 -10.22 -5.93
C ARG A 190 3.72 -8.90 -5.21
N ARG A 191 2.54 -8.28 -5.32
CA ARG A 191 2.18 -6.98 -4.75
C ARG A 191 1.42 -7.12 -3.43
N ALA A 192 0.67 -8.17 -3.29
CA ALA A 192 -0.44 -8.46 -2.40
C ALA A 192 -1.69 -7.65 -2.73
N THR A 193 -2.87 -8.22 -2.39
CA THR A 193 -4.20 -7.66 -2.73
C THR A 193 -4.39 -6.21 -2.28
N PHE A 194 -3.84 -5.84 -1.13
CA PHE A 194 -3.91 -4.48 -0.58
C PHE A 194 -2.64 -3.66 -0.83
N ALA A 195 -1.82 -4.03 -1.80
CA ALA A 195 -0.56 -3.37 -2.13
C ALA A 195 0.44 -3.24 -0.95
N GLN A 196 0.31 -4.10 0.06
CA GLN A 196 1.13 -4.05 1.27
C GLN A 196 2.47 -4.79 1.14
N ARG A 197 2.61 -5.74 0.20
CA ARG A 197 3.82 -6.59 0.08
C ARG A 197 4.89 -5.94 -0.78
N HIS A 198 4.61 -5.74 -2.06
CA HIS A 198 5.59 -5.30 -3.07
C HIS A 198 6.92 -6.05 -2.99
N ALA A 199 6.84 -7.39 -2.97
CA ALA A 199 8.04 -8.24 -2.94
C ALA A 199 8.77 -8.28 -4.28
N VAL A 200 8.09 -8.02 -5.38
CA VAL A 200 8.65 -7.85 -6.72
C VAL A 200 8.42 -6.41 -7.17
N LEU A 201 9.50 -5.73 -7.51
CA LEU A 201 9.49 -4.38 -8.03
C LEU A 201 9.55 -4.42 -9.56
N HIS A 202 8.93 -3.46 -10.21
CA HIS A 202 8.96 -3.30 -11.67
C HIS A 202 9.68 -2.01 -12.04
N ASP A 203 10.64 -2.11 -12.94
CA ASP A 203 11.34 -0.95 -13.50
C ASP A 203 10.35 -0.07 -14.26
N HIS A 204 10.22 1.18 -13.80
CA HIS A 204 9.26 2.12 -14.39
C HIS A 204 9.57 2.46 -15.86
N ALA A 205 10.82 2.33 -16.29
CA ALA A 205 11.25 2.62 -17.65
C ALA A 205 11.19 1.40 -18.59
N SER A 206 11.65 0.24 -18.12
CA SER A 206 11.83 -0.97 -18.95
C SER A 206 10.82 -2.08 -18.66
N GLY A 207 10.15 -2.05 -17.49
CA GLY A 207 9.27 -3.12 -17.03
C GLY A 207 10.02 -4.36 -16.50
N GLN A 208 11.35 -4.32 -16.38
CA GLN A 208 12.12 -5.40 -15.79
C GLN A 208 11.75 -5.60 -14.33
N GLU A 209 11.90 -6.84 -13.85
CA GLU A 209 11.55 -7.21 -12.49
C GLU A 209 12.79 -7.26 -11.59
N TRP A 210 12.61 -6.88 -10.34
CA TRP A 210 13.61 -7.00 -9.28
C TRP A 210 12.97 -7.50 -8.00
N THR A 211 13.51 -8.57 -7.42
CA THR A 211 13.01 -9.17 -6.18
C THR A 211 14.05 -8.97 -5.06
N PRO A 212 13.92 -7.96 -4.20
CA PRO A 212 14.92 -7.62 -3.18
C PRO A 212 15.34 -8.79 -2.29
N LEU A 213 14.37 -9.59 -1.84
CA LEU A 213 14.61 -10.73 -0.95
C LEU A 213 15.41 -11.87 -1.62
N SER A 214 15.62 -11.86 -2.92
CA SER A 214 16.45 -12.86 -3.61
C SER A 214 17.94 -12.60 -3.48
N PHE A 215 18.34 -11.50 -2.84
CA PHE A 215 19.73 -11.04 -2.78
C PHE A 215 20.17 -10.68 -1.35
N LEU A 216 19.68 -11.41 -0.34
CA LEU A 216 20.04 -11.16 1.07
C LEU A 216 21.41 -11.72 1.41
N THR A 217 21.69 -12.97 1.00
CA THR A 217 22.98 -13.63 1.17
C THR A 217 23.26 -14.55 -0.02
N PRO A 218 24.57 -14.83 -0.31
CA PRO A 218 24.93 -15.72 -1.43
C PRO A 218 24.39 -17.15 -1.30
N ASP A 219 24.27 -17.65 -0.08
CA ASP A 219 23.93 -19.06 0.21
C ASP A 219 22.45 -19.22 0.68
N GLN A 220 21.62 -18.19 0.51
CA GLN A 220 20.21 -18.29 0.90
C GLN A 220 19.43 -19.29 0.05
N ALA A 221 18.31 -19.76 0.58
CA ALA A 221 17.36 -20.56 -0.18
C ALA A 221 16.63 -19.75 -1.26
N PRO A 222 16.11 -20.41 -2.31
CA PRO A 222 15.38 -19.73 -3.37
C PRO A 222 14.03 -19.19 -2.90
N LEU A 223 13.66 -18.02 -3.47
CA LEU A 223 12.34 -17.41 -3.34
C LEU A 223 11.64 -17.44 -4.71
N GLU A 224 10.45 -18.03 -4.75
CA GLU A 224 9.58 -18.04 -5.91
C GLU A 224 8.28 -17.32 -5.59
N ILE A 225 7.98 -16.24 -6.32
CA ILE A 225 6.73 -15.49 -6.17
C ILE A 225 6.09 -15.30 -7.54
N TYR A 226 4.86 -15.79 -7.70
CA TYR A 226 4.12 -15.76 -8.95
C TYR A 226 2.71 -15.24 -8.75
N ASP A 227 2.30 -14.28 -9.58
CA ASP A 227 0.89 -13.98 -9.75
C ASP A 227 0.26 -15.12 -10.56
N SER A 228 -0.83 -15.67 -10.06
CA SER A 228 -1.54 -16.79 -10.66
C SER A 228 -2.99 -16.42 -10.90
N LEU A 229 -3.52 -16.84 -12.04
CA LEU A 229 -4.98 -16.76 -12.32
C LEU A 229 -5.78 -17.79 -11.53
N LEU A 230 -5.10 -18.77 -10.95
CA LEU A 230 -5.72 -19.73 -10.02
C LEU A 230 -5.76 -19.05 -8.64
N SER A 231 -6.97 -18.77 -8.16
CA SER A 231 -7.18 -18.27 -6.83
C SER A 231 -6.94 -19.34 -5.77
N GLU A 232 -6.88 -18.93 -4.51
CA GLU A 232 -6.75 -19.82 -3.35
C GLU A 232 -7.95 -20.79 -3.24
N TYR A 233 -9.04 -20.51 -3.93
CA TYR A 233 -10.22 -21.35 -3.98
C TYR A 233 -10.10 -22.48 -5.01
N ALA A 234 -9.21 -22.38 -5.97
CA ALA A 234 -8.98 -23.37 -7.01
C ALA A 234 -7.97 -24.42 -6.56
#